data_c48e0583a17071611dcce2da15323873
#
_entry.id   c48e0583a17071611dcce2da15323873
#
_cell.length_a   1.000
_cell.length_b   1.000
_cell.length_c   1.000
_cell.angle_alpha   90.00
_cell.angle_beta   90.00
_cell.angle_gamma   90.00
#
_symmetry.space_group_name_H-M   'P 1'
#
loop_
_entity.id
_entity.type
_entity.pdbx_description
1 polymer ?
#
loop_
_entity_poly.entity_id
_entity_poly.type
_entity_poly.pdbx_seq_one_letter_code
_entity_poly.pdbx_strand_id
1 'polypeptide(L)'
;MNTTTRTRMRPEERRQQILNVALELFAKRGFEEVTIGDIAAEMDIVRPTIYIYFPSTNAILDAIFENLLESYWQKLEPLIKSAGDIVPNPQLVSKAFRIMHSEPYLLSILRCGGPSFQKKRHAQFNKKLRALLEPYTNSDIPYISPIIGLLIEGLAYWAIQENIQDTEELANALEQFVSHGLDKR
;
A
#
# COMPACT_ATOMS: atom_id res chain seq x y z
N MET A 1 -37.07 7.05 -31.12
CA MET A 1 -36.01 7.94 -30.62
C MET A 1 -35.81 7.70 -29.15
N ASN A 2 -34.83 6.85 -28.80
CA ASN A 2 -34.50 6.58 -27.37
C ASN A 2 -33.51 7.67 -26.92
N THR A 3 -34.02 8.63 -26.19
CA THR A 3 -33.20 9.59 -25.42
C THR A 3 -32.69 8.86 -24.20
N THR A 4 -31.50 8.24 -24.30
CA THR A 4 -30.77 7.71 -23.14
C THR A 4 -30.44 8.90 -22.24
N THR A 5 -31.17 9.08 -21.18
CA THR A 5 -30.90 10.10 -20.15
C THR A 5 -29.52 9.75 -19.54
N ARG A 6 -28.49 10.46 -19.96
CA ARG A 6 -27.12 10.31 -19.44
C ARG A 6 -27.16 10.80 -17.98
N THR A 7 -27.40 9.88 -17.05
CA THR A 7 -27.38 10.17 -15.61
C THR A 7 -26.04 10.83 -15.28
N ARG A 8 -26.09 12.06 -14.77
CA ARG A 8 -24.89 12.80 -14.39
C ARG A 8 -24.21 12.04 -13.24
N MET A 9 -23.03 11.48 -13.51
CA MET A 9 -22.22 10.77 -12.52
C MET A 9 -21.91 11.69 -11.33
N ARG A 10 -22.02 11.17 -10.11
CA ARG A 10 -21.70 11.92 -8.89
C ARG A 10 -20.19 12.26 -8.85
N PRO A 11 -19.81 13.39 -8.25
CA PRO A 11 -18.39 13.81 -8.18
C PRO A 11 -17.47 12.74 -7.59
N GLU A 12 -17.90 12.06 -6.53
CA GLU A 12 -17.15 11.00 -5.86
C GLU A 12 -16.93 9.79 -6.77
N GLU A 13 -17.95 9.40 -7.52
CA GLU A 13 -17.85 8.31 -8.49
C GLU A 13 -16.87 8.65 -9.62
N ARG A 14 -16.91 9.89 -10.12
CA ARG A 14 -15.96 10.37 -11.11
C ARG A 14 -14.53 10.40 -10.56
N ARG A 15 -14.37 10.88 -9.34
CA ARG A 15 -13.07 10.90 -8.66
C ARG A 15 -12.50 9.47 -8.55
N GLN A 16 -13.31 8.51 -8.12
CA GLN A 16 -12.88 7.11 -7.99
C GLN A 16 -12.57 6.49 -9.37
N GLN A 17 -13.34 6.80 -10.40
CA GLN A 17 -13.07 6.34 -11.77
C GLN A 17 -11.70 6.83 -12.26
N ILE A 18 -11.35 8.09 -12.00
CA ILE A 18 -10.02 8.64 -12.34
C ILE A 18 -8.92 7.86 -11.64
N LEU A 19 -9.08 7.57 -10.33
CA LEU A 19 -8.09 6.81 -9.57
C LEU A 19 -7.90 5.39 -10.11
N ASN A 20 -8.99 4.69 -10.45
CA ASN A 20 -8.93 3.33 -10.96
C ASN A 20 -8.22 3.27 -12.32
N VAL A 21 -8.58 4.15 -13.25
CA VAL A 21 -7.95 4.22 -14.58
C VAL A 21 -6.47 4.60 -14.46
N ALA A 22 -6.16 5.58 -13.62
CA ALA A 22 -4.77 5.97 -13.37
C ALA A 22 -3.94 4.82 -12.78
N LEU A 23 -4.48 4.08 -11.81
CA LEU A 23 -3.82 2.92 -11.20
C LEU A 23 -3.48 1.85 -12.25
N GLU A 24 -4.41 1.54 -13.15
CA GLU A 24 -4.19 0.59 -14.24
C GLU A 24 -3.11 1.07 -15.22
N LEU A 25 -3.13 2.36 -15.59
CA LEU A 25 -2.12 2.93 -16.46
C LEU A 25 -0.73 2.94 -15.81
N PHE A 26 -0.64 3.33 -14.53
CA PHE A 26 0.61 3.29 -13.77
C PHE A 26 1.17 1.87 -13.65
N ALA A 27 0.31 0.87 -13.45
CA ALA A 27 0.72 -0.52 -13.39
C ALA A 27 1.24 -1.06 -14.74
N LYS A 28 0.64 -0.62 -15.86
CA LYS A 28 1.00 -1.09 -17.21
C LYS A 28 2.23 -0.40 -17.79
N ARG A 29 2.39 0.91 -17.54
CA ARG A 29 3.40 1.75 -18.22
C ARG A 29 4.46 2.32 -17.28
N GLY A 30 4.25 2.20 -15.96
CA GLY A 30 5.03 2.93 -14.97
C GLY A 30 4.50 4.37 -14.75
N PHE A 31 4.78 4.88 -13.54
CA PHE A 31 4.26 6.21 -13.14
C PHE A 31 4.83 7.35 -14.00
N GLU A 32 6.12 7.32 -14.30
CA GLU A 32 6.83 8.41 -14.99
C GLU A 32 6.34 8.62 -16.45
N GLU A 33 5.80 7.57 -17.07
CA GLU A 33 5.35 7.57 -18.46
C GLU A 33 3.88 7.98 -18.61
N VAL A 34 3.12 8.15 -17.52
CA VAL A 34 1.69 8.44 -17.57
C VAL A 34 1.40 9.90 -17.26
N THR A 35 0.69 10.55 -18.18
CA THR A 35 0.27 11.94 -18.05
C THR A 35 -1.23 12.08 -17.77
N ILE A 36 -1.66 13.27 -17.33
CA ILE A 36 -3.10 13.62 -17.25
C ILE A 36 -3.80 13.42 -18.62
N GLY A 37 -3.06 13.63 -19.72
CA GLY A 37 -3.58 13.42 -21.07
C GLY A 37 -3.91 11.96 -21.36
N ASP A 38 -3.06 11.04 -20.94
CA ASP A 38 -3.28 9.60 -21.13
C ASP A 38 -4.50 9.13 -20.34
N ILE A 39 -4.62 9.56 -19.08
CA ILE A 39 -5.77 9.24 -18.24
C ILE A 39 -7.07 9.79 -18.84
N ALA A 40 -7.05 11.03 -19.34
CA ALA A 40 -8.21 11.64 -19.98
C ALA A 40 -8.61 10.90 -21.27
N ALA A 41 -7.62 10.50 -22.08
CA ALA A 41 -7.85 9.73 -23.31
C ALA A 41 -8.44 8.34 -23.02
N GLU A 42 -7.92 7.63 -22.01
CA GLU A 42 -8.45 6.31 -21.61
C GLU A 42 -9.90 6.38 -21.12
N MET A 43 -10.27 7.51 -20.50
CA MET A 43 -11.64 7.74 -20.00
C MET A 43 -12.60 8.35 -21.03
N ASP A 44 -12.15 8.67 -22.24
CA ASP A 44 -12.91 9.43 -23.25
C ASP A 44 -13.47 10.75 -22.68
N ILE A 45 -12.61 11.51 -21.98
CA ILE A 45 -12.95 12.83 -21.42
C ILE A 45 -11.86 13.85 -21.76
N VAL A 46 -12.17 15.13 -21.55
CA VAL A 46 -11.19 16.21 -21.75
C VAL A 46 -10.34 16.45 -20.50
N ARG A 47 -9.05 16.79 -20.68
CA ARG A 47 -8.11 17.08 -19.57
C ARG A 47 -8.64 18.03 -18.50
N PRO A 48 -9.35 19.13 -18.83
CA PRO A 48 -9.94 20.02 -17.81
C PRO A 48 -10.85 19.30 -16.81
N THR A 49 -11.53 18.23 -17.23
CA THR A 49 -12.37 17.43 -16.32
C THR A 49 -11.56 16.77 -15.24
N ILE A 50 -10.34 16.26 -15.53
CA ILE A 50 -9.47 15.67 -14.51
C ILE A 50 -8.95 16.74 -13.56
N TYR A 51 -8.57 17.92 -14.09
CA TYR A 51 -8.06 19.01 -13.25
C TYR A 51 -9.07 19.55 -12.22
N ILE A 52 -10.39 19.32 -12.41
CA ILE A 52 -11.41 19.62 -11.39
C ILE A 52 -11.19 18.78 -10.12
N TYR A 53 -10.66 17.55 -10.26
CA TYR A 53 -10.48 16.60 -9.15
C TYR A 53 -9.05 16.51 -8.66
N PHE A 54 -8.08 16.63 -9.56
CA PHE A 54 -6.66 16.43 -9.26
C PHE A 54 -5.79 17.44 -10.01
N PRO A 55 -4.97 18.23 -9.29
CA PRO A 55 -4.13 19.25 -9.92
C PRO A 55 -2.93 18.67 -10.71
N SER A 56 -2.57 17.39 -10.48
CA SER A 56 -1.41 16.75 -11.12
C SER A 56 -1.49 15.22 -11.05
N THR A 57 -0.67 14.52 -11.84
CA THR A 57 -0.48 13.06 -11.72
C THR A 57 0.05 12.66 -10.34
N ASN A 58 0.91 13.46 -9.74
CA ASN A 58 1.39 13.23 -8.37
C ASN A 58 0.25 13.27 -7.35
N ALA A 59 -0.72 14.18 -7.49
CA ALA A 59 -1.88 14.24 -6.61
C ALA A 59 -2.80 13.01 -6.78
N ILE A 60 -2.91 12.48 -7.99
CA ILE A 60 -3.61 11.21 -8.27
C ILE A 60 -2.86 10.05 -7.59
N LEU A 61 -1.55 9.97 -7.75
CA LEU A 61 -0.72 8.94 -7.16
C LEU A 61 -0.77 8.96 -5.63
N ASP A 62 -0.71 10.14 -5.00
CA ASP A 62 -0.85 10.29 -3.55
C ASP A 62 -2.23 9.82 -3.07
N ALA A 63 -3.32 10.15 -3.79
CA ALA A 63 -4.66 9.70 -3.45
C ALA A 63 -4.84 8.18 -3.63
N ILE A 64 -4.24 7.58 -4.65
CA ILE A 64 -4.23 6.12 -4.83
C ILE A 64 -3.47 5.47 -3.67
N PHE A 65 -2.30 6.01 -3.31
CA PHE A 65 -1.52 5.50 -2.18
C PHE A 65 -2.30 5.54 -0.87
N GLU A 66 -2.98 6.65 -0.57
CA GLU A 66 -3.82 6.79 0.63
C GLU A 66 -4.93 5.75 0.67
N ASN A 67 -5.63 5.50 -0.46
CA ASN A 67 -6.67 4.49 -0.53
C ASN A 67 -6.13 3.06 -0.32
N LEU A 68 -5.01 2.72 -0.96
CA LEU A 68 -4.39 1.40 -0.82
C LEU A 68 -3.85 1.20 0.60
N LEU A 69 -3.25 2.24 1.16
CA LEU A 69 -2.74 2.23 2.52
C LEU A 69 -3.87 2.03 3.54
N GLU A 70 -4.99 2.71 3.37
CA GLU A 70 -6.16 2.54 4.24
C GLU A 70 -6.73 1.12 4.15
N SER A 71 -6.86 0.57 2.93
CA SER A 71 -7.27 -0.83 2.73
C SER A 71 -6.34 -1.82 3.45
N TYR A 72 -5.03 -1.60 3.35
CA TYR A 72 -4.03 -2.41 4.04
C TYR A 72 -4.21 -2.36 5.57
N TRP A 73 -4.41 -1.16 6.13
CA TRP A 73 -4.61 -1.00 7.57
C TRP A 73 -5.90 -1.62 8.07
N GLN A 74 -6.98 -1.52 7.31
CA GLN A 74 -8.26 -2.18 7.65
C GLN A 74 -8.12 -3.70 7.77
N LYS A 75 -7.21 -4.32 7.00
CA LYS A 75 -6.91 -5.75 7.11
C LYS A 75 -5.97 -6.08 8.26
N LEU A 76 -5.01 -5.21 8.56
CA LEU A 76 -3.96 -5.45 9.55
C LEU A 76 -4.41 -5.12 10.98
N GLU A 77 -5.16 -4.04 11.17
CA GLU A 77 -5.56 -3.54 12.50
C GLU A 77 -6.31 -4.58 13.36
N PRO A 78 -7.29 -5.34 12.82
CA PRO A 78 -7.95 -6.40 13.58
C PRO A 78 -7.00 -7.49 14.06
N LEU A 79 -5.99 -7.82 13.26
CA LEU A 79 -4.98 -8.83 13.61
C LEU A 79 -4.09 -8.36 14.77
N ILE A 80 -3.69 -7.09 14.74
CA ILE A 80 -2.91 -6.48 15.84
C ILE A 80 -3.73 -6.50 17.12
N LYS A 81 -4.98 -6.04 17.07
CA LYS A 81 -5.87 -6.03 18.24
C LYS A 81 -6.15 -7.42 18.83
N SER A 82 -6.19 -8.46 17.99
CA SER A 82 -6.42 -9.83 18.41
C SER A 82 -5.17 -10.56 18.91
N ALA A 83 -3.98 -10.05 18.64
CA ALA A 83 -2.71 -10.72 18.95
C ALA A 83 -2.30 -10.63 20.44
N GLY A 84 -3.00 -9.80 21.24
CA GLY A 84 -2.68 -9.57 22.66
C GLY A 84 -1.44 -8.69 22.87
N ASP A 85 -0.93 -8.69 24.12
CA ASP A 85 0.07 -7.71 24.59
C ASP A 85 1.53 -8.00 24.14
N ILE A 86 1.75 -8.97 23.27
CA ILE A 86 3.10 -9.38 22.85
C ILE A 86 3.38 -8.90 21.44
N VAL A 87 4.15 -7.82 21.30
CA VAL A 87 4.71 -7.37 20.00
C VAL A 87 6.22 -7.21 20.19
N PRO A 88 7.04 -7.79 19.32
CA PRO A 88 6.66 -8.46 18.07
C PRO A 88 6.16 -9.91 18.31
N ASN A 89 4.96 -10.17 17.80
CA ASN A 89 4.40 -11.52 17.74
C ASN A 89 4.78 -12.14 16.37
N PRO A 90 5.54 -13.26 16.35
CA PRO A 90 5.99 -13.87 15.10
C PRO A 90 4.85 -14.21 14.14
N GLN A 91 3.72 -14.73 14.65
CA GLN A 91 2.53 -15.03 13.83
C GLN A 91 1.87 -13.78 13.27
N LEU A 92 1.90 -12.65 14.01
CA LEU A 92 1.41 -11.38 13.47
C LEU A 92 2.30 -10.90 12.33
N VAL A 93 3.62 -11.04 12.46
CA VAL A 93 4.57 -10.64 11.41
C VAL A 93 4.35 -11.45 10.13
N SER A 94 4.19 -12.78 10.23
CA SER A 94 3.91 -13.65 9.07
C SER A 94 2.56 -13.33 8.42
N LYS A 95 1.52 -13.06 9.21
CA LYS A 95 0.21 -12.61 8.68
C LYS A 95 0.30 -11.25 8.00
N ALA A 96 1.01 -10.28 8.61
CA ALA A 96 1.22 -8.96 8.01
C ALA A 96 1.99 -9.04 6.68
N PHE A 97 2.97 -9.94 6.58
CA PHE A 97 3.66 -10.24 5.34
C PHE A 97 2.70 -10.75 4.25
N ARG A 98 1.83 -11.73 4.58
CA ARG A 98 0.85 -12.25 3.60
C ARG A 98 -0.10 -11.17 3.09
N ILE A 99 -0.58 -10.30 3.98
CA ILE A 99 -1.42 -9.15 3.59
C ILE A 99 -0.62 -8.21 2.69
N MET A 100 0.62 -7.85 3.04
CA MET A 100 1.45 -6.97 2.23
C MET A 100 1.74 -7.57 0.86
N HIS A 101 2.06 -8.86 0.78
CA HIS A 101 2.27 -9.57 -0.48
C HIS A 101 1.01 -9.59 -1.36
N SER A 102 -0.18 -9.64 -0.76
CA SER A 102 -1.46 -9.57 -1.50
C SER A 102 -1.81 -8.17 -2.01
N GLU A 103 -0.97 -7.17 -1.74
CA GLU A 103 -1.16 -5.76 -2.14
C GLU A 103 -0.05 -5.27 -3.10
N PRO A 104 0.12 -5.87 -4.29
CA PRO A 104 1.23 -5.56 -5.20
C PRO A 104 1.23 -4.10 -5.67
N TYR A 105 0.06 -3.49 -5.79
CA TYR A 105 -0.05 -2.07 -6.15
C TYR A 105 0.47 -1.15 -5.04
N LEU A 106 0.22 -1.46 -3.76
CA LEU A 106 0.75 -0.69 -2.63
C LEU A 106 2.28 -0.74 -2.62
N LEU A 107 2.86 -1.93 -2.78
CA LEU A 107 4.31 -2.12 -2.85
C LEU A 107 4.94 -1.37 -4.03
N SER A 108 4.32 -1.44 -5.20
CA SER A 108 4.78 -0.71 -6.39
C SER A 108 4.75 0.80 -6.16
N ILE A 109 3.67 1.33 -5.58
CA ILE A 109 3.51 2.77 -5.34
C ILE A 109 4.46 3.28 -4.26
N LEU A 110 4.76 2.49 -3.22
CA LEU A 110 5.77 2.85 -2.22
C LEU A 110 7.13 3.18 -2.85
N ARG A 111 7.44 2.54 -3.98
CA ARG A 111 8.70 2.68 -4.73
C ARG A 111 8.62 3.59 -5.95
N CYS A 112 7.43 4.08 -6.32
CA CYS A 112 7.25 5.01 -7.44
C CYS A 112 7.66 6.44 -7.09
N GLY A 113 8.03 7.21 -8.14
CA GLY A 113 8.37 8.61 -8.04
C GLY A 113 9.78 8.86 -7.47
N GLY A 114 10.18 10.12 -7.42
CA GLY A 114 11.50 10.52 -6.95
C GLY A 114 11.72 10.30 -5.46
N PRO A 115 13.00 10.40 -4.98
CA PRO A 115 13.39 10.10 -3.59
C PRO A 115 12.57 10.86 -2.54
N SER A 116 12.18 12.10 -2.81
CA SER A 116 11.37 12.92 -1.88
C SER A 116 9.97 12.35 -1.69
N PHE A 117 9.34 11.85 -2.75
CA PHE A 117 8.02 11.21 -2.69
C PHE A 117 8.08 9.88 -1.97
N GLN A 118 9.08 9.04 -2.28
CA GLN A 118 9.29 7.78 -1.59
C GLN A 118 9.50 8.01 -0.09
N LYS A 119 10.36 8.95 0.29
CA LYS A 119 10.60 9.31 1.71
C LYS A 119 9.31 9.73 2.41
N LYS A 120 8.47 10.55 1.77
CA LYS A 120 7.17 10.99 2.33
C LYS A 120 6.26 9.78 2.60
N ARG A 121 6.10 8.86 1.64
CA ARG A 121 5.23 7.68 1.75
C ARG A 121 5.73 6.70 2.80
N HIS A 122 7.02 6.40 2.82
CA HIS A 122 7.61 5.57 3.87
C HIS A 122 7.46 6.18 5.26
N ALA A 123 7.61 7.50 5.40
CA ALA A 123 7.39 8.19 6.67
C ALA A 123 5.93 8.10 7.13
N GLN A 124 4.97 8.24 6.20
CA GLN A 124 3.54 8.11 6.48
C GLN A 124 3.19 6.68 6.90
N PHE A 125 3.67 5.67 6.17
CA PHE A 125 3.51 4.26 6.49
C PHE A 125 4.08 3.94 7.88
N ASN A 126 5.32 4.30 8.14
CA ASN A 126 5.99 4.04 9.42
C ASN A 126 5.35 4.77 10.59
N LYS A 127 4.83 5.99 10.39
CA LYS A 127 4.09 6.73 11.42
C LYS A 127 2.84 5.97 11.85
N LYS A 128 2.05 5.47 10.89
CA LYS A 128 0.82 4.72 11.18
C LYS A 128 1.14 3.35 11.80
N LEU A 129 2.16 2.66 11.29
CA LEU A 129 2.62 1.39 11.86
C LEU A 129 3.05 1.56 13.32
N ARG A 130 3.86 2.59 13.62
CA ARG A 130 4.27 2.89 15.00
C ARG A 130 3.07 3.14 15.90
N ALA A 131 2.14 4.02 15.49
CA ALA A 131 0.95 4.34 16.27
C ALA A 131 0.07 3.10 16.56
N LEU A 132 0.00 2.15 15.64
CA LEU A 132 -0.74 0.90 15.82
C LEU A 132 -0.02 -0.08 16.74
N LEU A 133 1.31 -0.13 16.70
CA LEU A 133 2.11 -1.08 17.48
C LEU A 133 2.45 -0.56 18.88
N GLU A 134 2.52 0.77 19.08
CA GLU A 134 2.93 1.39 20.35
C GLU A 134 2.17 0.88 21.58
N PRO A 135 0.82 0.69 21.55
CA PRO A 135 0.07 0.17 22.71
C PRO A 135 0.42 -1.28 23.09
N TYR A 136 1.01 -2.03 22.17
CA TYR A 136 1.30 -3.46 22.30
C TYR A 136 2.80 -3.77 22.39
N THR A 137 3.65 -2.74 22.29
CA THR A 137 5.10 -2.93 22.25
C THR A 137 5.66 -2.85 23.67
N ASN A 138 5.94 -4.01 24.26
CA ASN A 138 6.66 -4.15 25.52
C ASN A 138 8.17 -4.39 25.30
N SER A 139 8.69 -4.01 24.15
CA SER A 139 10.04 -4.35 23.73
C SER A 139 11.04 -3.26 24.10
N ASP A 140 12.09 -3.63 24.84
CA ASP A 140 13.28 -2.81 25.09
C ASP A 140 14.18 -2.66 23.85
N ILE A 141 13.78 -3.25 22.72
CA ILE A 141 14.55 -3.20 21.48
C ILE A 141 14.22 -1.90 20.73
N PRO A 142 15.17 -0.95 20.67
CA PRO A 142 14.95 0.29 19.92
C PRO A 142 14.73 0.00 18.42
N TYR A 143 13.84 0.77 17.80
CA TYR A 143 13.53 0.68 16.37
C TYR A 143 12.88 -0.63 15.90
N ILE A 144 12.34 -1.48 16.82
CA ILE A 144 11.74 -2.76 16.43
C ILE A 144 10.62 -2.61 15.39
N SER A 145 9.73 -1.63 15.57
CA SER A 145 8.62 -1.38 14.65
C SER A 145 9.07 -1.05 13.21
N PRO A 146 10.00 -0.10 13.00
CA PRO A 146 10.51 0.16 11.64
C PRO A 146 11.32 -1.02 11.07
N ILE A 147 12.05 -1.78 11.88
CA ILE A 147 12.77 -2.98 11.43
C ILE A 147 11.78 -4.02 10.89
N ILE A 148 10.72 -4.34 11.64
CA ILE A 148 9.69 -5.28 11.20
C ILE A 148 8.98 -4.77 9.95
N GLY A 149 8.63 -3.48 9.90
CA GLY A 149 8.02 -2.88 8.72
C GLY A 149 8.87 -3.02 7.46
N LEU A 150 10.17 -2.75 7.57
CA LEU A 150 11.12 -2.90 6.44
C LEU A 150 11.31 -4.36 6.02
N LEU A 151 11.33 -5.30 6.98
CA LEU A 151 11.40 -6.73 6.68
C LEU A 151 10.17 -7.20 5.91
N ILE A 152 8.97 -6.84 6.37
CA ILE A 152 7.71 -7.21 5.73
C ILE A 152 7.63 -6.63 4.32
N GLU A 153 7.85 -5.32 4.18
CA GLU A 153 7.79 -4.63 2.89
C GLU A 153 8.85 -5.16 1.91
N GLY A 154 10.11 -5.25 2.37
CA GLY A 154 11.22 -5.68 1.56
C GLY A 154 11.07 -7.11 1.07
N LEU A 155 10.67 -8.02 1.96
CA LEU A 155 10.47 -9.43 1.65
C LEU A 155 9.28 -9.63 0.71
N ALA A 156 8.16 -8.94 0.93
CA ALA A 156 6.98 -9.01 0.07
C ALA A 156 7.29 -8.46 -1.33
N TYR A 157 8.01 -7.37 -1.43
CA TYR A 157 8.44 -6.83 -2.72
C TYR A 157 9.37 -7.78 -3.47
N TRP A 158 10.39 -8.32 -2.79
CA TRP A 158 11.31 -9.28 -3.36
C TRP A 158 10.58 -10.54 -3.85
N ALA A 159 9.66 -11.08 -3.06
CA ALA A 159 8.87 -12.25 -3.45
C ALA A 159 8.05 -12.02 -4.74
N ILE A 160 7.48 -10.82 -4.91
CA ILE A 160 6.78 -10.45 -6.15
C ILE A 160 7.73 -10.36 -7.33
N GLN A 161 8.92 -9.75 -7.16
CA GLN A 161 9.90 -9.59 -8.24
C GLN A 161 10.46 -10.94 -8.72
N GLU A 162 10.69 -11.86 -7.79
CA GLU A 162 11.17 -13.23 -8.08
C GLU A 162 10.04 -14.20 -8.47
N ASN A 163 8.79 -13.71 -8.56
CA ASN A 163 7.61 -14.52 -8.88
C ASN A 163 7.46 -15.77 -7.98
N ILE A 164 7.74 -15.60 -6.68
CA ILE A 164 7.61 -16.67 -5.70
C ILE A 164 6.14 -16.99 -5.49
N GLN A 165 5.74 -18.21 -5.84
CA GLN A 165 4.36 -18.67 -5.73
C GLN A 165 4.03 -19.20 -4.33
N ASP A 166 4.99 -19.86 -3.68
CA ASP A 166 4.81 -20.39 -2.32
C ASP A 166 5.17 -19.33 -1.26
N THR A 167 4.19 -18.49 -0.98
CA THR A 167 4.30 -17.48 0.08
C THR A 167 4.16 -18.05 1.48
N GLU A 168 3.64 -19.28 1.62
CA GLU A 168 3.50 -19.93 2.92
C GLU A 168 4.86 -20.35 3.48
N GLU A 169 5.74 -20.93 2.66
CA GLU A 169 7.09 -21.27 3.09
C GLU A 169 7.85 -20.02 3.53
N LEU A 170 7.76 -18.94 2.75
CA LEU A 170 8.42 -17.67 3.07
C LEU A 170 7.86 -17.02 4.33
N ALA A 171 6.55 -17.05 4.53
CA ALA A 171 5.90 -16.55 5.73
C ALA A 171 6.31 -17.35 6.99
N ASN A 172 6.42 -18.68 6.88
CA ASN A 172 6.88 -19.54 7.95
C ASN A 172 8.36 -19.31 8.28
N ALA A 173 9.21 -19.10 7.27
CA ALA A 173 10.62 -18.75 7.48
C ALA A 173 10.76 -17.40 8.20
N LEU A 174 9.94 -16.41 7.83
CA LEU A 174 9.91 -15.12 8.51
C LEU A 174 9.46 -15.25 9.98
N GLU A 175 8.43 -16.06 10.24
CA GLU A 175 7.94 -16.34 11.61
C GLU A 175 9.02 -16.99 12.47
N GLN A 176 9.72 -18.00 11.96
CA GLN A 176 10.85 -18.63 12.64
C GLN A 176 12.00 -17.67 12.90
N PHE A 177 12.36 -16.84 11.90
CA PHE A 177 13.40 -15.84 12.05
C PHE A 177 13.09 -14.85 13.19
N VAL A 178 11.85 -14.34 13.23
CA VAL A 178 11.41 -13.42 14.28
C VAL A 178 11.37 -14.11 15.65
N SER A 179 10.88 -15.36 15.75
CA SER A 179 10.85 -16.14 16.98
C SER A 179 12.25 -16.32 17.57
N HIS A 180 13.22 -16.78 16.79
CA HIS A 180 14.58 -17.02 17.24
C HIS A 180 15.35 -15.71 17.53
N GLY A 181 15.07 -14.65 16.78
CA GLY A 181 15.70 -13.35 16.99
C GLY A 181 15.23 -12.63 18.26
N LEU A 182 14.10 -13.05 18.82
CA LEU A 182 13.50 -12.46 20.02
C LEU A 182 13.72 -13.32 21.29
N ASP A 183 14.10 -14.57 21.12
CA ASP A 183 14.48 -15.39 22.27
C ASP A 183 15.70 -14.77 22.95
N LYS A 184 15.47 -14.23 24.14
CA LYS A 184 16.56 -13.80 25.03
C LYS A 184 17.38 -15.04 25.36
N ARG A 185 18.61 -15.09 24.87
CA ARG A 185 19.63 -16.00 25.40
C ARG A 185 19.95 -15.67 26.83
#